data_76a8f0c2753516bb4ce92654beb489e4
#
_entry.id   76a8f0c2753516bb4ce92654beb489e4
#
_cell.length_a   1.000
_cell.length_b   1.000
_cell.length_c   1.000
_cell.angle_alpha   90.00
_cell.angle_beta   90.00
_cell.angle_gamma   90.00
#
_symmetry.space_group_name_H-M   'P 1'
#
loop_
_entity.id
_entity.type
_entity.pdbx_description
1 polymer ?
#
loop_
_entity_poly.entity_id
_entity_poly.type
_entity_poly.pdbx_seq_one_letter_code
_entity_poly.pdbx_strand_id
1 'polypeptide(L)'
;MWQISIKDVENIRIGQAENLSAGTGCTVVICDRGAPTGLDIRGGGPATRETGLLSPLASADKIHAIVLSGGSAFGLDAAGGVMRYLEERHIGFDVGVTKVPLVCQSDLFDLTVGDCAVRPDAHMAYAACVASEKGNYRDGNYGAGTGATVGKYRGMSYCMKSGIGSHAVQIGELKVGALVAVNALGDVYDWKTGKMVAGMLNGEKTGFRPTVEDMYAGYTVIENKFTGNTTIGIVMTNACFDKSRLCKIARMAQNGLARSIRPVHTSADGDSVYAMSVGTVQADMDMVGTLAADVMSEAILSAVKNAETAYGYISVNDFLTEY
;
A
#
# COMPACT_ATOMS: atom_id res chain seq x y z
N MET A 1 -7.15 8.87 22.65
CA MET A 1 -6.53 8.55 21.35
C MET A 1 -6.02 9.83 20.73
N TRP A 2 -4.78 9.84 20.27
CA TRP A 2 -4.18 10.96 19.55
C TRP A 2 -3.39 10.45 18.34
N GLN A 3 -3.26 11.30 17.33
CA GLN A 3 -2.48 11.00 16.14
C GLN A 3 -1.00 11.11 16.44
N ILE A 4 -0.22 10.19 15.86
CA ILE A 4 1.24 10.13 15.90
C ILE A 4 1.78 9.99 14.47
N SER A 5 3.09 10.15 14.29
CA SER A 5 3.74 9.81 13.02
C SER A 5 3.79 8.28 12.85
N ILE A 6 3.69 7.81 11.61
CA ILE A 6 3.93 6.39 11.30
C ILE A 6 5.34 5.96 11.72
N LYS A 7 6.29 6.90 11.77
CA LYS A 7 7.68 6.68 12.21
C LYS A 7 7.82 6.48 13.73
N ASP A 8 6.76 6.78 14.50
CA ASP A 8 6.75 6.59 15.95
C ASP A 8 6.35 5.15 16.35
N VAL A 9 5.99 4.31 15.38
CA VAL A 9 5.82 2.87 15.60
C VAL A 9 7.20 2.25 15.68
N GLU A 10 7.52 1.67 16.81
CA GLU A 10 8.86 1.17 17.13
C GLU A 10 9.25 -0.08 16.33
N ASN A 11 10.54 -0.37 16.28
CA ASN A 11 11.13 -1.58 15.67
C ASN A 11 10.89 -1.73 14.17
N ILE A 12 10.52 -0.67 13.48
CA ILE A 12 10.45 -0.63 12.02
C ILE A 12 11.27 0.53 11.46
N ARG A 13 11.73 0.34 10.24
CA ARG A 13 12.28 1.40 9.38
C ARG A 13 11.53 1.40 8.06
N ILE A 14 11.17 2.60 7.59
CA ILE A 14 10.47 2.76 6.31
C ILE A 14 11.38 3.58 5.39
N GLY A 15 11.58 3.08 4.18
CA GLY A 15 12.38 3.75 3.18
C GLY A 15 11.72 3.73 1.80
N GLN A 16 12.05 4.73 1.00
CA GLN A 16 11.49 4.92 -0.33
C GLN A 16 12.60 5.19 -1.34
N ALA A 17 12.40 4.67 -2.55
CA ALA A 17 13.17 5.03 -3.72
C ALA A 17 12.23 5.05 -4.94
N GLU A 18 12.43 6.03 -5.80
CA GLU A 18 11.60 6.24 -6.98
C GLU A 18 12.43 6.71 -8.19
N ASN A 19 11.91 6.45 -9.37
CA ASN A 19 12.33 7.10 -10.61
C ASN A 19 11.20 8.05 -11.04
N LEU A 20 11.38 9.34 -10.71
CA LEU A 20 10.38 10.37 -10.99
C LEU A 20 10.12 10.57 -12.48
N SER A 21 11.14 10.40 -13.33
CA SER A 21 10.96 10.55 -14.80
C SER A 21 10.17 9.37 -15.39
N ALA A 22 10.31 8.19 -14.82
CA ALA A 22 9.62 6.99 -15.28
C ALA A 22 8.26 6.75 -14.58
N GLY A 23 7.94 7.50 -13.52
CA GLY A 23 6.65 7.40 -12.85
C GLY A 23 6.47 6.11 -12.03
N THR A 24 7.54 5.57 -11.44
CA THR A 24 7.48 4.33 -10.65
C THR A 24 8.45 4.35 -9.47
N GLY A 25 8.23 3.48 -8.49
CA GLY A 25 9.10 3.38 -7.32
C GLY A 25 8.69 2.27 -6.36
N CYS A 26 9.44 2.13 -5.27
CA CYS A 26 9.16 1.15 -4.22
C CYS A 26 9.30 1.74 -2.82
N THR A 27 8.55 1.17 -1.89
CA THR A 27 8.59 1.47 -0.45
C THR A 27 8.89 0.19 0.31
N VAL A 28 9.87 0.21 1.20
CA VAL A 28 10.25 -0.93 2.04
C VAL A 28 9.89 -0.64 3.49
N VAL A 29 9.33 -1.64 4.16
CA VAL A 29 9.13 -1.64 5.62
C VAL A 29 9.97 -2.78 6.19
N ILE A 30 10.95 -2.45 7.02
CA ILE A 30 11.95 -3.38 7.56
C ILE A 30 11.78 -3.52 9.07
N CYS A 31 11.81 -4.75 9.56
CA CYS A 31 11.90 -5.10 10.98
C CYS A 31 13.13 -5.99 11.19
N ASP A 32 14.22 -5.42 11.70
CA ASP A 32 15.50 -6.12 11.84
C ASP A 32 15.42 -7.37 12.74
N ARG A 33 14.50 -7.37 13.71
CA ARG A 33 14.27 -8.52 14.63
C ARG A 33 13.36 -9.59 14.02
N GLY A 34 12.83 -9.33 12.84
CA GLY A 34 11.70 -10.06 12.29
C GLY A 34 10.40 -9.83 13.08
N ALA A 35 9.28 -9.83 12.37
CA ALA A 35 7.96 -9.60 12.95
C ALA A 35 6.97 -10.66 12.46
N PRO A 36 6.13 -11.22 13.36
CA PRO A 36 4.96 -11.96 12.96
C PRO A 36 4.10 -11.09 12.05
N THR A 37 3.63 -11.68 10.96
CA THR A 37 2.88 -10.94 9.93
C THR A 37 1.78 -11.82 9.37
N GLY A 38 0.60 -11.24 9.18
CA GLY A 38 -0.54 -11.82 8.48
C GLY A 38 -0.84 -11.07 7.20
N LEU A 39 -1.62 -11.68 6.31
CA LEU A 39 -2.01 -11.12 5.01
C LEU A 39 -3.47 -11.46 4.72
N ASP A 40 -4.15 -10.54 4.04
CA ASP A 40 -5.42 -10.78 3.36
C ASP A 40 -5.39 -10.19 1.96
N ILE A 41 -5.66 -11.03 0.95
CA ILE A 41 -5.72 -10.64 -0.47
C ILE A 41 -7.18 -10.75 -0.91
N ARG A 42 -7.72 -9.67 -1.50
CA ARG A 42 -9.12 -9.62 -1.97
C ARG A 42 -9.28 -9.28 -3.44
N GLY A 43 -8.28 -8.67 -4.03
CA GLY A 43 -8.29 -8.39 -5.46
C GLY A 43 -8.18 -9.68 -6.31
N GLY A 44 -8.74 -9.66 -7.53
CA GLY A 44 -8.72 -10.79 -8.45
C GLY A 44 -7.40 -10.99 -9.20
N GLY A 45 -6.51 -9.97 -9.22
CA GLY A 45 -5.23 -9.98 -9.96
C GLY A 45 -4.02 -9.55 -9.13
N PRO A 46 -3.73 -10.17 -7.97
CA PRO A 46 -2.63 -9.77 -7.13
C PRO A 46 -1.26 -10.14 -7.74
N ALA A 47 -0.30 -9.20 -7.72
CA ALA A 47 1.11 -9.48 -7.96
C ALA A 47 1.81 -9.57 -6.60
N THR A 48 2.23 -10.79 -6.19
CA THR A 48 2.81 -11.02 -4.87
C THR A 48 4.01 -11.96 -4.92
N ARG A 49 4.93 -11.80 -3.96
CA ARG A 49 6.09 -12.68 -3.76
C ARG A 49 6.18 -13.13 -2.32
N GLU A 50 6.50 -14.42 -2.11
CA GLU A 50 6.79 -15.09 -0.84
C GLU A 50 5.65 -15.04 0.19
N THR A 51 4.42 -14.72 -0.23
CA THR A 51 3.25 -14.58 0.66
C THR A 51 2.80 -15.91 1.29
N GLY A 52 3.23 -17.04 0.76
CA GLY A 52 2.99 -18.36 1.35
C GLY A 52 3.55 -18.50 2.78
N LEU A 53 4.62 -17.76 3.13
CA LEU A 53 5.18 -17.73 4.49
C LEU A 53 4.20 -17.19 5.53
N LEU A 54 3.25 -16.38 5.12
CA LEU A 54 2.29 -15.71 6.00
C LEU A 54 1.08 -16.58 6.36
N SER A 55 0.96 -17.75 5.71
CA SER A 55 -0.03 -18.75 6.11
C SER A 55 0.18 -19.15 7.58
N PRO A 56 -0.88 -19.24 8.40
CA PRO A 56 -0.77 -19.79 9.76
C PRO A 56 -0.19 -21.22 9.81
N LEU A 57 -0.23 -21.96 8.69
CA LEU A 57 0.30 -23.31 8.56
C LEU A 57 1.79 -23.33 8.17
N ALA A 58 2.36 -22.22 7.74
CA ALA A 58 3.77 -22.16 7.41
C ALA A 58 4.63 -22.09 8.67
N SER A 59 5.80 -22.74 8.64
CA SER A 59 6.70 -22.88 9.79
C SER A 59 7.44 -21.59 10.16
N ALA A 60 7.59 -20.65 9.23
CA ALA A 60 8.24 -19.37 9.54
C ALA A 60 7.33 -18.49 10.41
N ASP A 61 7.74 -18.17 11.63
CA ASP A 61 6.95 -17.34 12.55
C ASP A 61 7.03 -15.83 12.25
N LYS A 62 8.09 -15.40 11.57
CA LYS A 62 8.41 -13.97 11.36
C LYS A 62 8.92 -13.76 9.96
N ILE A 63 8.72 -12.55 9.43
CA ILE A 63 9.40 -12.03 8.25
C ILE A 63 10.20 -10.76 8.60
N HIS A 64 11.16 -10.37 7.77
CA HIS A 64 12.09 -9.29 8.06
C HIS A 64 11.76 -8.00 7.30
N ALA A 65 11.05 -8.11 6.17
CA ALA A 65 10.62 -6.94 5.42
C ALA A 65 9.38 -7.21 4.58
N ILE A 66 8.66 -6.11 4.27
CA ILE A 66 7.61 -6.05 3.27
C ILE A 66 8.02 -4.99 2.25
N VAL A 67 7.86 -5.30 0.96
CA VAL A 67 8.04 -4.38 -0.15
C VAL A 67 6.67 -4.08 -0.76
N LEU A 68 6.35 -2.80 -0.91
CA LEU A 68 5.28 -2.31 -1.78
C LEU A 68 5.95 -1.66 -2.99
N SER A 69 5.57 -2.05 -4.19
CA SER A 69 6.28 -1.60 -5.39
C SER A 69 5.33 -1.31 -6.54
N GLY A 70 5.77 -0.47 -7.48
CA GLY A 70 5.20 -0.37 -8.81
C GLY A 70 5.70 -1.48 -9.74
N GLY A 71 5.45 -1.34 -11.04
CA GLY A 71 5.98 -2.23 -12.08
C GLY A 71 5.17 -3.50 -12.34
N SER A 72 4.02 -3.68 -11.67
CA SER A 72 3.23 -4.92 -11.78
C SER A 72 4.11 -6.14 -11.45
N ALA A 73 3.84 -7.32 -12.02
CA ALA A 73 4.63 -8.53 -11.77
C ALA A 73 6.13 -8.40 -12.09
N PHE A 74 6.54 -7.44 -12.92
CA PHE A 74 7.96 -7.16 -13.15
C PHE A 74 8.66 -6.57 -11.92
N GLY A 75 7.94 -5.76 -11.13
CA GLY A 75 8.45 -5.15 -9.91
C GLY A 75 8.79 -6.15 -8.80
N LEU A 76 8.31 -7.39 -8.89
CA LEU A 76 8.62 -8.47 -7.92
C LEU A 76 10.12 -8.79 -7.82
N ASP A 77 10.94 -8.30 -8.74
CA ASP A 77 12.40 -8.37 -8.66
C ASP A 77 12.98 -7.51 -7.52
N ALA A 78 12.28 -6.48 -7.10
CA ALA A 78 12.71 -5.53 -6.08
C ALA A 78 13.09 -6.20 -4.75
N ALA A 79 12.34 -7.24 -4.32
CA ALA A 79 12.64 -7.95 -3.07
C ALA A 79 14.04 -8.56 -3.03
N GLY A 80 14.65 -8.89 -4.18
CA GLY A 80 16.03 -9.37 -4.25
C GLY A 80 17.05 -8.37 -3.69
N GLY A 81 16.82 -7.08 -3.91
CA GLY A 81 17.65 -6.01 -3.36
C GLY A 81 17.52 -5.86 -1.85
N VAL A 82 16.30 -6.03 -1.33
CA VAL A 82 16.05 -6.03 0.13
C VAL A 82 16.73 -7.23 0.79
N MET A 83 16.63 -8.42 0.17
CA MET A 83 17.31 -9.62 0.67
C MET A 83 18.82 -9.39 0.76
N ARG A 84 19.45 -8.88 -0.29
CA ARG A 84 20.89 -8.57 -0.29
C ARG A 84 21.26 -7.57 0.81
N TYR A 85 20.50 -6.47 0.93
CA TYR A 85 20.73 -5.46 1.97
C TYR A 85 20.69 -6.03 3.38
N LEU A 86 19.73 -6.91 3.67
CA LEU A 86 19.56 -7.55 4.98
C LEU A 86 20.63 -8.63 5.23
N GLU A 87 20.98 -9.43 4.23
CA GLU A 87 22.03 -10.46 4.34
C GLU A 87 23.40 -9.84 4.69
N GLU A 88 23.78 -8.74 4.00
CA GLU A 88 25.01 -7.97 4.28
C GLU A 88 25.09 -7.47 5.74
N ARG A 89 23.92 -7.35 6.41
CA ARG A 89 23.80 -6.93 7.81
C ARG A 89 23.54 -8.09 8.78
N HIS A 90 23.66 -9.32 8.29
CA HIS A 90 23.38 -10.53 9.07
C HIS A 90 21.97 -10.58 9.67
N ILE A 91 20.97 -10.02 8.97
CA ILE A 91 19.54 -10.02 9.32
C ILE A 91 18.83 -11.08 8.47
N GLY A 92 18.19 -12.05 9.11
CA GLY A 92 17.49 -13.14 8.42
C GLY A 92 17.20 -14.32 9.33
N PHE A 93 16.53 -15.31 8.78
CA PHE A 93 16.33 -16.62 9.39
C PHE A 93 17.65 -17.41 9.35
N ASP A 94 18.10 -17.89 10.50
CA ASP A 94 19.37 -18.60 10.64
C ASP A 94 19.23 -20.04 10.11
N VAL A 95 20.00 -20.36 9.08
CA VAL A 95 20.05 -21.73 8.47
C VAL A 95 21.41 -22.40 8.76
N GLY A 96 22.20 -21.87 9.69
CA GLY A 96 23.49 -22.42 10.13
C GLY A 96 24.66 -21.98 9.25
N VAL A 97 24.53 -21.92 7.95
CA VAL A 97 25.59 -21.50 7.00
C VAL A 97 25.49 -20.02 6.63
N THR A 98 24.31 -19.44 6.71
CA THR A 98 24.03 -18.01 6.50
C THR A 98 22.70 -17.66 7.14
N LYS A 99 22.33 -16.37 7.08
CA LYS A 99 20.98 -15.91 7.40
C LYS A 99 20.22 -15.59 6.14
N VAL A 100 19.03 -16.19 5.98
CA VAL A 100 18.14 -15.98 4.86
C VAL A 100 17.08 -14.92 5.22
N PRO A 101 17.13 -13.71 4.66
CA PRO A 101 16.09 -12.72 4.87
C PRO A 101 14.76 -13.21 4.30
N LEU A 102 13.71 -13.18 5.12
CA LEU A 102 12.35 -13.49 4.69
C LEU A 102 11.65 -12.18 4.31
N VAL A 103 11.41 -11.98 3.03
CA VAL A 103 10.90 -10.73 2.44
C VAL A 103 9.65 -11.02 1.62
N CYS A 104 8.52 -10.47 2.04
CA CYS A 104 7.27 -10.51 1.27
C CYS A 104 7.11 -9.25 0.43
N GLN A 105 6.39 -9.36 -0.69
CA GLN A 105 6.17 -8.23 -1.59
C GLN A 105 4.78 -8.26 -2.19
N SER A 106 4.20 -7.07 -2.44
CA SER A 106 3.03 -6.84 -3.29
C SER A 106 3.28 -5.65 -4.20
N ASP A 107 2.84 -5.77 -5.48
CA ASP A 107 3.07 -4.75 -6.48
C ASP A 107 1.76 -4.21 -7.06
N LEU A 108 1.76 -2.90 -7.33
CA LEU A 108 0.71 -2.24 -8.06
C LEU A 108 1.11 -2.06 -9.54
N PHE A 109 0.12 -1.86 -10.39
CA PHE A 109 0.32 -1.64 -11.81
C PHE A 109 0.39 -0.13 -12.11
N ASP A 110 1.55 0.38 -12.44
CA ASP A 110 1.80 1.76 -12.86
C ASP A 110 2.41 1.86 -14.28
N LEU A 111 2.46 0.76 -15.03
CA LEU A 111 3.08 0.68 -16.36
C LEU A 111 2.44 1.61 -17.42
N THR A 112 1.27 2.16 -17.15
CA THR A 112 0.60 3.16 -18.01
C THR A 112 0.98 4.60 -17.65
N VAL A 113 1.85 4.79 -16.67
CA VAL A 113 2.32 6.09 -16.19
C VAL A 113 3.82 6.19 -16.46
N GLY A 114 4.27 7.29 -17.07
CA GLY A 114 5.68 7.49 -17.39
C GLY A 114 6.25 6.48 -18.40
N ASP A 115 7.39 5.89 -18.08
CA ASP A 115 8.10 4.93 -18.96
C ASP A 115 7.95 3.49 -18.45
N CYS A 116 7.16 2.69 -19.17
CA CYS A 116 6.91 1.28 -18.81
C CYS A 116 8.15 0.37 -18.94
N ALA A 117 9.23 0.80 -19.57
CA ALA A 117 10.48 0.04 -19.64
C ALA A 117 11.30 0.14 -18.35
N VAL A 118 11.07 1.17 -17.53
CA VAL A 118 11.72 1.37 -16.24
C VAL A 118 10.78 0.86 -15.13
N ARG A 119 11.26 -0.07 -14.33
CA ARG A 119 10.48 -0.73 -13.28
C ARG A 119 11.32 -0.84 -12.02
N PRO A 120 10.70 -0.89 -10.84
CA PRO A 120 11.43 -1.19 -9.61
C PRO A 120 12.15 -2.54 -9.73
N ASP A 121 13.43 -2.53 -9.37
CA ASP A 121 14.33 -3.68 -9.43
C ASP A 121 15.09 -3.83 -8.10
N ALA A 122 15.98 -4.81 -8.04
CA ALA A 122 16.81 -5.06 -6.87
C ALA A 122 17.70 -3.86 -6.49
N HIS A 123 18.15 -3.05 -7.47
CA HIS A 123 18.97 -1.88 -7.19
C HIS A 123 18.14 -0.77 -6.53
N MET A 124 16.94 -0.49 -7.05
CA MET A 124 16.04 0.51 -6.48
C MET A 124 15.61 0.15 -5.07
N ALA A 125 15.25 -1.11 -4.82
CA ALA A 125 14.84 -1.55 -3.48
C ALA A 125 16.01 -1.57 -2.47
N TYR A 126 17.22 -1.88 -2.90
CA TYR A 126 18.41 -1.73 -2.07
C TYR A 126 18.62 -0.26 -1.67
N ALA A 127 18.46 0.68 -2.62
CA ALA A 127 18.52 2.11 -2.34
C ALA A 127 17.45 2.56 -1.35
N ALA A 128 16.22 2.04 -1.47
CA ALA A 128 15.14 2.29 -0.51
C ALA A 128 15.51 1.79 0.90
N CYS A 129 16.15 0.62 1.01
CA CYS A 129 16.64 0.13 2.30
C CYS A 129 17.69 1.05 2.92
N VAL A 130 18.66 1.53 2.14
CA VAL A 130 19.65 2.52 2.61
C VAL A 130 18.98 3.82 3.04
N ALA A 131 18.00 4.30 2.27
CA ALA A 131 17.23 5.50 2.61
C ALA A 131 16.42 5.35 3.90
N SER A 132 15.99 4.13 4.26
CA SER A 132 15.29 3.84 5.51
C SER A 132 16.12 4.14 6.76
N GLU A 133 17.44 4.08 6.67
CA GLU A 133 18.36 4.40 7.78
C GLU A 133 18.25 5.88 8.21
N LYS A 134 17.82 6.73 7.30
CA LYS A 134 17.60 8.18 7.51
C LYS A 134 16.14 8.56 7.70
N GLY A 135 15.22 7.58 7.68
CA GLY A 135 13.78 7.81 7.85
C GLY A 135 13.19 8.72 6.77
N ASN A 136 13.51 8.49 5.49
CA ASN A 136 13.12 9.35 4.37
C ASN A 136 11.63 9.21 3.94
N TYR A 137 10.81 8.40 4.61
CA TYR A 137 9.41 8.19 4.26
C TYR A 137 8.60 9.50 4.21
N ARG A 138 7.84 9.67 3.14
CA ARG A 138 6.90 10.78 2.87
C ARG A 138 5.63 10.25 2.21
N ASP A 139 4.50 10.88 2.50
CA ASP A 139 3.23 10.68 1.79
C ASP A 139 3.23 11.39 0.43
N GLY A 140 2.40 10.93 -0.52
CA GLY A 140 2.26 11.53 -1.85
C GLY A 140 2.94 10.74 -2.97
N ASN A 141 3.57 11.42 -3.93
CA ASN A 141 4.17 10.83 -5.14
C ASN A 141 5.55 10.21 -4.88
N TYR A 142 5.68 9.41 -3.82
CA TYR A 142 6.95 8.82 -3.41
C TYR A 142 6.88 7.30 -3.34
N GLY A 143 8.03 6.64 -3.58
CA GLY A 143 8.13 5.19 -3.51
C GLY A 143 7.05 4.49 -4.34
N ALA A 144 6.33 3.54 -3.76
CA ALA A 144 5.24 2.82 -4.44
C ALA A 144 4.06 3.73 -4.87
N GLY A 145 3.95 4.96 -4.34
CA GLY A 145 2.93 5.93 -4.71
C GLY A 145 3.25 6.76 -5.96
N THR A 146 4.47 6.66 -6.49
CA THR A 146 4.97 7.55 -7.56
C THR A 146 4.09 7.52 -8.79
N GLY A 147 3.73 6.34 -9.30
CA GLY A 147 2.86 6.16 -10.48
C GLY A 147 1.39 5.90 -10.16
N ALA A 148 0.96 5.99 -8.90
CA ALA A 148 -0.39 5.63 -8.48
C ALA A 148 -1.46 6.61 -9.00
N THR A 149 -2.62 6.08 -9.42
CA THR A 149 -3.78 6.82 -9.95
C THR A 149 -5.11 6.20 -9.47
N VAL A 150 -6.21 6.96 -9.45
CA VAL A 150 -7.54 6.49 -9.04
C VAL A 150 -8.63 6.91 -10.04
N GLY A 151 -9.77 6.20 -10.05
CA GLY A 151 -10.90 6.53 -10.92
C GLY A 151 -10.67 6.12 -12.39
N LYS A 152 -10.26 4.88 -12.63
CA LYS A 152 -9.78 4.41 -13.96
C LYS A 152 -10.83 3.65 -14.78
N TYR A 153 -12.06 3.57 -14.33
CA TYR A 153 -13.09 2.73 -14.96
C TYR A 153 -13.30 3.04 -16.46
N ARG A 154 -13.21 4.30 -16.87
CA ARG A 154 -13.29 4.72 -18.29
C ARG A 154 -11.93 4.91 -18.95
N GLY A 155 -10.87 4.43 -18.33
CA GLY A 155 -9.49 4.53 -18.85
C GLY A 155 -8.70 5.68 -18.25
N MET A 156 -7.43 5.71 -18.59
CA MET A 156 -6.43 6.59 -17.96
C MET A 156 -6.67 8.09 -18.20
N SER A 157 -7.36 8.47 -19.27
CA SER A 157 -7.66 9.89 -19.59
C SER A 157 -8.61 10.55 -18.58
N TYR A 158 -9.32 9.77 -17.78
CA TYR A 158 -10.32 10.24 -16.82
C TYR A 158 -9.84 10.13 -15.35
N CYS A 159 -8.69 9.51 -15.11
CA CYS A 159 -8.22 9.28 -13.74
C CYS A 159 -7.53 10.50 -13.13
N MET A 160 -7.43 10.51 -11.82
CA MET A 160 -6.67 11.49 -11.04
C MET A 160 -5.38 10.89 -10.50
N LYS A 161 -4.39 11.76 -10.25
CA LYS A 161 -3.17 11.38 -9.55
C LYS A 161 -3.49 11.00 -8.11
N SER A 162 -2.86 9.94 -7.67
CA SER A 162 -2.89 9.42 -6.30
C SER A 162 -1.46 9.23 -5.80
N GLY A 163 -1.28 8.54 -4.67
CA GLY A 163 0.03 8.38 -4.07
C GLY A 163 0.09 7.26 -3.06
N ILE A 164 1.07 7.36 -2.18
CA ILE A 164 1.16 6.59 -0.94
C ILE A 164 0.77 7.49 0.24
N GLY A 165 0.11 6.94 1.24
CA GLY A 165 -0.28 7.69 2.43
C GLY A 165 -0.14 6.88 3.69
N SER A 166 -0.04 7.57 4.82
CA SER A 166 0.05 6.96 6.13
C SER A 166 -0.80 7.66 7.17
N HIS A 167 -1.20 6.90 8.18
CA HIS A 167 -1.84 7.44 9.38
C HIS A 167 -1.55 6.52 10.56
N ALA A 168 -1.27 7.09 11.72
CA ALA A 168 -1.05 6.31 12.92
C ALA A 168 -1.64 6.99 14.15
N VAL A 169 -2.10 6.18 15.11
CA VAL A 169 -2.68 6.63 16.36
C VAL A 169 -2.08 5.90 17.56
N GLN A 170 -2.16 6.54 18.71
CA GLN A 170 -1.78 5.96 19.99
C GLN A 170 -2.92 6.03 21.01
N ILE A 171 -3.11 4.94 21.78
CA ILE A 171 -4.05 4.84 22.90
C ILE A 171 -3.27 4.21 24.07
N GLY A 172 -3.00 4.99 25.12
CA GLY A 172 -2.07 4.53 26.17
C GLY A 172 -0.71 4.16 25.56
N GLU A 173 -0.27 2.93 25.77
CA GLU A 173 0.97 2.41 25.19
C GLU A 173 0.78 1.78 23.80
N LEU A 174 -0.47 1.47 23.41
CA LEU A 174 -0.78 0.85 22.12
C LEU A 174 -0.63 1.85 20.98
N LYS A 175 0.11 1.46 19.96
CA LYS A 175 0.23 2.18 18.69
C LYS A 175 -0.26 1.30 17.54
N VAL A 176 -1.08 1.91 16.67
CA VAL A 176 -1.56 1.28 15.43
C VAL A 176 -1.42 2.28 14.30
N GLY A 177 -0.75 1.88 13.25
CA GLY A 177 -0.57 2.71 12.05
C GLY A 177 -0.81 1.92 10.77
N ALA A 178 -1.18 2.62 9.71
CA ALA A 178 -1.29 2.08 8.36
C ALA A 178 -0.48 2.91 7.37
N LEU A 179 0.02 2.22 6.35
CA LEU A 179 0.69 2.76 5.18
C LEU A 179 0.08 2.09 3.96
N VAL A 180 -0.33 2.87 2.93
CA VAL A 180 -1.05 2.34 1.77
C VAL A 180 -0.71 3.10 0.49
N ALA A 181 -0.38 2.37 -0.57
CA ALA A 181 -0.29 2.91 -1.93
C ALA A 181 -1.63 2.67 -2.64
N VAL A 182 -2.25 3.74 -3.10
CA VAL A 182 -3.63 3.75 -3.60
C VAL A 182 -3.65 3.90 -5.11
N ASN A 183 -3.78 2.80 -5.83
CA ASN A 183 -3.84 2.77 -7.30
C ASN A 183 -5.15 2.10 -7.77
N ALA A 184 -6.30 2.53 -7.22
CA ALA A 184 -7.58 1.86 -7.33
C ALA A 184 -8.28 2.06 -8.69
N LEU A 185 -9.12 1.08 -9.09
CA LEU A 185 -10.12 1.26 -10.14
C LEU A 185 -11.14 2.33 -9.77
N GLY A 186 -11.61 2.24 -8.54
CA GLY A 186 -12.67 3.08 -7.99
C GLY A 186 -12.21 4.48 -7.56
N ASP A 187 -13.19 5.20 -7.04
CA ASP A 187 -13.06 6.55 -6.52
C ASP A 187 -12.82 6.52 -5.02
N VAL A 188 -12.12 7.52 -4.51
CA VAL A 188 -11.82 7.69 -3.08
C VAL A 188 -12.83 8.60 -2.42
N TYR A 189 -13.41 8.14 -1.33
CA TYR A 189 -14.41 8.85 -0.52
C TYR A 189 -13.88 9.10 0.89
N ASP A 190 -14.19 10.26 1.42
CA ASP A 190 -14.03 10.51 2.86
C ASP A 190 -15.05 9.63 3.62
N TRP A 191 -14.55 8.67 4.36
CA TRP A 191 -15.34 7.66 5.04
C TRP A 191 -16.21 8.21 6.18
N LYS A 192 -15.89 9.41 6.69
CA LYS A 192 -16.65 10.10 7.75
C LYS A 192 -17.81 10.89 7.17
N THR A 193 -17.61 11.55 6.04
CA THR A 193 -18.58 12.46 5.43
C THR A 193 -19.32 11.82 4.25
N GLY A 194 -18.80 10.74 3.68
CA GLY A 194 -19.32 10.10 2.47
C GLY A 194 -19.09 10.91 1.19
N LYS A 195 -18.34 12.00 1.24
CA LYS A 195 -18.03 12.83 0.06
C LYS A 195 -16.90 12.23 -0.77
N MET A 196 -17.04 12.28 -2.08
CA MET A 196 -15.96 11.91 -3.01
C MET A 196 -14.83 12.94 -2.91
N VAL A 197 -13.59 12.45 -2.78
CA VAL A 197 -12.39 13.29 -2.63
C VAL A 197 -11.54 13.25 -3.90
N ALA A 198 -11.37 12.07 -4.49
CA ALA A 198 -10.62 11.88 -5.74
C ALA A 198 -11.22 10.70 -6.50
N GLY A 199 -11.07 10.67 -7.82
CA GLY A 199 -11.57 9.56 -8.62
C GLY A 199 -11.78 9.91 -10.08
N MET A 200 -12.76 9.27 -10.73
CA MET A 200 -13.02 9.46 -12.14
C MET A 200 -13.60 10.85 -12.42
N LEU A 201 -12.98 11.55 -13.37
CA LEU A 201 -13.42 12.86 -13.83
C LEU A 201 -14.47 12.74 -14.94
N ASN A 202 -15.31 13.77 -15.11
CA ASN A 202 -16.16 13.92 -16.28
C ASN A 202 -15.31 14.22 -17.54
N GLY A 203 -15.93 14.18 -18.72
CA GLY A 203 -15.22 14.40 -20.01
C GLY A 203 -14.54 15.76 -20.14
N GLU A 204 -15.07 16.76 -19.47
CA GLU A 204 -14.56 18.15 -19.48
C GLU A 204 -13.52 18.39 -18.38
N LYS A 205 -13.33 17.42 -17.48
CA LYS A 205 -12.46 17.48 -16.29
C LYS A 205 -12.80 18.63 -15.31
N THR A 206 -14.06 19.05 -15.30
CA THR A 206 -14.59 20.11 -14.45
C THR A 206 -15.33 19.59 -13.21
N GLY A 207 -15.49 18.27 -13.10
CA GLY A 207 -16.20 17.64 -11.99
C GLY A 207 -15.97 16.14 -11.95
N PHE A 208 -16.44 15.51 -10.88
CA PHE A 208 -16.41 14.07 -10.73
C PHE A 208 -17.53 13.39 -11.53
N ARG A 209 -17.25 12.19 -11.98
CA ARG A 209 -18.20 11.23 -12.52
C ARG A 209 -18.10 9.94 -11.70
N PRO A 210 -18.98 9.72 -10.70
CA PRO A 210 -18.84 8.59 -9.80
C PRO A 210 -18.83 7.25 -10.53
N THR A 211 -17.80 6.44 -10.30
CA THR A 211 -17.55 5.18 -11.03
C THR A 211 -18.70 4.19 -10.88
N VAL A 212 -19.27 4.03 -9.68
CA VAL A 212 -20.36 3.06 -9.44
C VAL A 212 -21.61 3.42 -10.19
N GLU A 213 -21.98 4.70 -10.22
CA GLU A 213 -23.15 5.19 -10.97
C GLU A 213 -22.95 4.97 -12.48
N ASP A 214 -21.75 5.23 -12.98
CA ASP A 214 -21.39 5.01 -14.38
C ASP A 214 -21.39 3.52 -14.76
N MET A 215 -20.95 2.65 -13.88
CA MET A 215 -21.03 1.19 -14.06
C MET A 215 -22.48 0.71 -14.18
N TYR A 216 -23.37 1.21 -13.32
CA TYR A 216 -24.79 0.82 -13.33
C TYR A 216 -25.51 1.37 -14.57
N ALA A 217 -25.18 2.59 -15.01
CA ALA A 217 -25.74 3.16 -16.24
C ALA A 217 -25.31 2.41 -17.50
N GLY A 218 -24.11 1.84 -17.50
CA GLY A 218 -23.50 1.20 -18.66
C GLY A 218 -23.68 -0.31 -18.78
N TYR A 219 -24.21 -1.02 -17.84
CA TYR A 219 -24.39 -2.48 -17.62
C TYR A 219 -23.91 -3.47 -18.72
N THR A 220 -23.12 -3.02 -19.68
CA THR A 220 -22.57 -3.79 -20.78
C THR A 220 -21.24 -4.44 -20.39
N VAL A 221 -20.96 -5.60 -20.98
CA VAL A 221 -19.67 -6.28 -20.79
C VAL A 221 -18.54 -5.41 -21.33
N ILE A 222 -17.64 -4.98 -20.46
CA ILE A 222 -16.38 -4.36 -20.86
C ILE A 222 -15.41 -5.52 -21.10
N GLU A 223 -15.07 -5.77 -22.37
CA GLU A 223 -14.26 -6.93 -22.79
C GLU A 223 -12.83 -6.92 -22.25
N ASN A 224 -12.30 -5.78 -21.83
CA ASN A 224 -10.93 -5.68 -21.32
C ASN A 224 -10.86 -4.81 -20.06
N LYS A 225 -11.23 -5.39 -18.91
CA LYS A 225 -11.13 -4.76 -17.58
C LYS A 225 -9.71 -4.74 -17.02
N PHE A 226 -8.73 -5.33 -17.72
CA PHE A 226 -7.36 -5.45 -17.22
C PHE A 226 -6.62 -4.12 -17.39
N THR A 227 -6.98 -3.16 -16.60
CA THR A 227 -6.36 -1.83 -16.58
C THR A 227 -5.59 -1.55 -15.30
N GLY A 228 -4.93 -2.58 -14.74
CA GLY A 228 -3.90 -2.38 -13.74
C GLY A 228 -4.31 -1.56 -12.51
N ASN A 229 -5.18 -2.12 -11.69
CA ASN A 229 -5.64 -1.48 -10.47
C ASN A 229 -5.17 -2.29 -9.26
N THR A 230 -4.82 -1.62 -8.18
CA THR A 230 -4.32 -2.30 -6.99
C THR A 230 -4.19 -1.33 -5.83
N THR A 231 -4.74 -1.65 -4.69
CA THR A 231 -4.44 -0.95 -3.44
C THR A 231 -3.68 -1.91 -2.52
N ILE A 232 -2.43 -1.55 -2.20
CA ILE A 232 -1.56 -2.38 -1.36
C ILE A 232 -1.20 -1.62 -0.09
N GLY A 233 -1.39 -2.28 1.07
CA GLY A 233 -1.20 -1.62 2.35
C GLY A 233 -0.62 -2.51 3.43
N ILE A 234 -0.09 -1.87 4.47
CA ILE A 234 0.49 -2.50 5.66
C ILE A 234 -0.09 -1.84 6.89
N VAL A 235 -0.66 -2.63 7.79
CA VAL A 235 -0.95 -2.22 9.16
C VAL A 235 0.21 -2.64 10.05
N MET A 236 0.66 -1.75 10.91
CA MET A 236 1.74 -1.99 11.87
C MET A 236 1.25 -1.67 13.27
N THR A 237 1.54 -2.56 14.22
CA THR A 237 1.19 -2.34 15.63
C THR A 237 2.28 -2.83 16.56
N ASN A 238 2.49 -2.12 17.65
CA ASN A 238 3.35 -2.58 18.76
C ASN A 238 2.66 -3.59 19.69
N ALA A 239 1.41 -3.98 19.40
CA ALA A 239 0.74 -5.07 20.09
C ALA A 239 1.35 -6.42 19.71
N CYS A 240 1.30 -7.37 20.65
CA CYS A 240 1.84 -8.73 20.49
C CYS A 240 0.76 -9.69 19.97
N PHE A 241 0.90 -10.12 18.72
CA PHE A 241 0.00 -11.09 18.11
C PHE A 241 0.76 -12.16 17.31
N ASP A 242 0.18 -13.35 17.23
CA ASP A 242 0.60 -14.42 16.33
C ASP A 242 0.08 -14.20 14.89
N LYS A 243 0.55 -15.02 13.95
CA LYS A 243 0.16 -14.94 12.52
C LYS A 243 -1.35 -15.10 12.31
N SER A 244 -2.01 -16.01 13.05
CA SER A 244 -3.45 -16.24 12.89
C SER A 244 -4.27 -15.01 13.22
N ARG A 245 -3.95 -14.36 14.34
CA ARG A 245 -4.58 -13.10 14.76
C ARG A 245 -4.27 -11.96 13.79
N LEU A 246 -3.04 -11.91 13.27
CA LEU A 246 -2.64 -10.90 12.30
C LEU A 246 -3.34 -11.10 10.93
N CYS A 247 -3.57 -12.33 10.49
CA CYS A 247 -4.43 -12.57 9.33
C CYS A 247 -5.86 -12.05 9.56
N LYS A 248 -6.40 -12.19 10.79
CA LYS A 248 -7.71 -11.63 11.14
C LYS A 248 -7.69 -10.10 11.15
N ILE A 249 -6.65 -9.47 11.71
CA ILE A 249 -6.47 -8.00 11.71
C ILE A 249 -6.33 -7.49 10.27
N ALA A 250 -5.56 -8.16 9.40
CA ALA A 250 -5.45 -7.80 7.98
C ALA A 250 -6.82 -7.82 7.28
N ARG A 251 -7.64 -8.85 7.55
CA ARG A 251 -9.04 -8.94 7.06
C ARG A 251 -9.92 -7.81 7.56
N MET A 252 -9.76 -7.40 8.81
CA MET A 252 -10.51 -6.27 9.38
C MET A 252 -10.06 -4.95 8.77
N ALA A 253 -8.77 -4.77 8.52
CA ALA A 253 -8.20 -3.57 7.86
C ALA A 253 -8.74 -3.36 6.44
N GLN A 254 -9.10 -4.43 5.71
CA GLN A 254 -9.78 -4.35 4.40
C GLN A 254 -11.12 -3.58 4.46
N ASN A 255 -11.75 -3.52 5.63
CA ASN A 255 -12.94 -2.67 5.81
C ASN A 255 -12.59 -1.18 5.63
N GLY A 256 -11.34 -0.77 5.89
CA GLY A 256 -10.86 0.57 5.61
C GLY A 256 -10.87 0.87 4.11
N LEU A 257 -10.45 -0.08 3.27
CA LEU A 257 -10.54 0.05 1.82
C LEU A 257 -12.01 0.12 1.38
N ALA A 258 -12.87 -0.78 1.89
CA ALA A 258 -14.28 -0.83 1.53
C ALA A 258 -15.08 0.42 1.94
N ARG A 259 -14.67 1.13 3.00
CA ARG A 259 -15.28 2.40 3.43
C ARG A 259 -14.86 3.57 2.55
N SER A 260 -13.64 3.53 2.02
CA SER A 260 -12.98 4.67 1.40
C SER A 260 -12.86 4.58 -0.11
N ILE A 261 -13.02 3.39 -0.73
CA ILE A 261 -12.84 3.18 -2.18
C ILE A 261 -14.08 2.51 -2.75
N ARG A 262 -14.62 3.04 -3.87
CA ARG A 262 -15.84 2.52 -4.52
C ARG A 262 -15.73 2.57 -6.04
N PRO A 263 -15.83 1.41 -6.76
CA PRO A 263 -15.78 0.05 -6.24
C PRO A 263 -14.38 -0.34 -5.75
N VAL A 264 -14.30 -1.43 -4.97
CA VAL A 264 -13.05 -1.98 -4.45
C VAL A 264 -13.10 -3.52 -4.51
N HIS A 265 -11.94 -4.16 -4.48
CA HIS A 265 -11.82 -5.63 -4.51
C HIS A 265 -12.46 -6.25 -5.76
N THR A 266 -12.42 -5.56 -6.87
CA THR A 266 -12.96 -6.08 -8.13
C THR A 266 -12.03 -7.17 -8.71
N SER A 267 -12.52 -7.87 -9.74
CA SER A 267 -11.69 -8.84 -10.46
C SER A 267 -10.47 -8.22 -11.16
N ALA A 268 -10.45 -6.89 -11.31
CA ALA A 268 -9.38 -6.13 -11.95
C ALA A 268 -8.41 -5.47 -10.95
N ASP A 269 -8.67 -5.61 -9.64
CA ASP A 269 -7.80 -5.10 -8.58
C ASP A 269 -6.83 -6.18 -8.09
N GLY A 270 -5.69 -5.78 -7.53
CA GLY A 270 -4.72 -6.68 -6.86
C GLY A 270 -4.62 -6.45 -5.35
N ASP A 271 -5.71 -5.97 -4.73
CA ASP A 271 -5.76 -5.47 -3.36
C ASP A 271 -5.22 -6.46 -2.33
N SER A 272 -4.22 -6.01 -1.57
CA SER A 272 -3.52 -6.81 -0.56
C SER A 272 -3.23 -5.97 0.67
N VAL A 273 -3.55 -6.48 1.86
CA VAL A 273 -3.24 -5.82 3.14
C VAL A 273 -2.49 -6.77 4.05
N TYR A 274 -1.32 -6.32 4.48
CA TYR A 274 -0.51 -6.97 5.51
C TYR A 274 -0.87 -6.41 6.89
N ALA A 275 -0.68 -7.22 7.94
CA ALA A 275 -0.69 -6.76 9.33
C ALA A 275 0.55 -7.29 10.04
N MET A 276 1.36 -6.40 10.62
CA MET A 276 2.65 -6.72 11.24
C MET A 276 2.64 -6.36 12.73
N SER A 277 3.06 -7.30 13.57
CA SER A 277 3.21 -7.13 15.02
C SER A 277 4.69 -6.88 15.36
N VAL A 278 5.03 -5.66 15.80
CA VAL A 278 6.42 -5.22 15.96
C VAL A 278 6.81 -4.93 17.42
N GLY A 279 5.90 -5.20 18.36
CA GLY A 279 6.12 -4.92 19.79
C GLY A 279 5.62 -6.02 20.69
N THR A 280 5.42 -5.68 21.96
CA THR A 280 5.06 -6.61 23.04
C THR A 280 3.86 -6.18 23.87
N VAL A 281 3.19 -5.08 23.49
CA VAL A 281 2.02 -4.55 24.19
C VAL A 281 0.88 -5.57 24.12
N GLN A 282 0.25 -5.86 25.25
CA GLN A 282 -0.93 -6.71 25.29
C GLN A 282 -2.16 -5.88 24.96
N ALA A 283 -2.89 -6.28 23.95
CA ALA A 283 -4.09 -5.57 23.48
C ALA A 283 -5.16 -6.55 23.00
N ASP A 284 -6.40 -6.09 23.02
CA ASP A 284 -7.53 -6.83 22.44
C ASP A 284 -7.44 -6.82 20.90
N MET A 285 -7.58 -7.99 20.29
CA MET A 285 -7.45 -8.17 18.85
C MET A 285 -8.55 -7.41 18.08
N ASP A 286 -9.80 -7.41 18.57
CA ASP A 286 -10.92 -6.78 17.88
C ASP A 286 -10.83 -5.26 17.95
N MET A 287 -10.32 -4.73 19.06
CA MET A 287 -9.99 -3.31 19.18
C MET A 287 -8.89 -2.91 18.18
N VAL A 288 -7.79 -3.66 18.11
CA VAL A 288 -6.69 -3.38 17.16
C VAL A 288 -7.17 -3.53 15.72
N GLY A 289 -7.97 -4.55 15.41
CA GLY A 289 -8.55 -4.74 14.08
C GLY A 289 -9.52 -3.63 13.66
N THR A 290 -10.29 -3.08 14.62
CA THR A 290 -11.18 -1.93 14.39
C THR A 290 -10.35 -0.68 14.10
N LEU A 291 -9.35 -0.39 14.93
CA LEU A 291 -8.41 0.71 14.70
C LEU A 291 -7.66 0.56 13.37
N ALA A 292 -7.28 -0.67 13.00
CA ALA A 292 -6.61 -0.95 11.73
C ALA A 292 -7.46 -0.53 10.52
N ALA A 293 -8.78 -0.74 10.57
CA ALA A 293 -9.70 -0.25 9.54
C ALA A 293 -9.77 1.28 9.51
N ASP A 294 -9.80 1.92 10.66
CA ASP A 294 -9.90 3.39 10.76
C ASP A 294 -8.61 4.08 10.28
N VAL A 295 -7.44 3.64 10.76
CA VAL A 295 -6.15 4.20 10.30
C VAL A 295 -5.88 3.91 8.83
N MET A 296 -6.37 2.79 8.29
CA MET A 296 -6.29 2.48 6.86
C MET A 296 -7.15 3.45 6.04
N SER A 297 -8.37 3.77 6.49
CA SER A 297 -9.22 4.78 5.83
C SER A 297 -8.56 6.17 5.82
N GLU A 298 -7.96 6.58 6.93
CA GLU A 298 -7.24 7.87 7.00
C GLU A 298 -5.96 7.87 6.14
N ALA A 299 -5.23 6.75 6.08
CA ALA A 299 -4.06 6.61 5.22
C ALA A 299 -4.42 6.71 3.73
N ILE A 300 -5.57 6.15 3.32
CA ILE A 300 -6.09 6.27 1.95
C ILE A 300 -6.39 7.75 1.63
N LEU A 301 -7.02 8.48 2.54
CA LEU A 301 -7.26 9.92 2.37
C LEU A 301 -5.94 10.70 2.31
N SER A 302 -4.96 10.35 3.15
CA SER A 302 -3.62 10.95 3.11
C SER A 302 -2.94 10.74 1.76
N ALA A 303 -3.06 9.55 1.17
CA ALA A 303 -2.47 9.23 -0.13
C ALA A 303 -2.93 10.18 -1.25
N VAL A 304 -4.23 10.47 -1.34
CA VAL A 304 -4.76 11.35 -2.39
C VAL A 304 -4.58 12.84 -2.07
N LYS A 305 -4.65 13.23 -0.79
CA LYS A 305 -4.50 14.62 -0.36
C LYS A 305 -3.05 15.13 -0.42
N ASN A 306 -2.06 14.24 -0.30
CA ASN A 306 -0.64 14.60 -0.42
C ASN A 306 -0.08 14.33 -1.82
N ALA A 307 -0.89 13.81 -2.75
CA ALA A 307 -0.49 13.65 -4.14
C ALA A 307 -0.38 15.02 -4.83
N GLU A 308 0.63 15.15 -5.68
CA GLU A 308 0.86 16.32 -6.54
C GLU A 308 0.55 15.97 -7.99
N THR A 309 0.08 16.94 -8.78
CA THR A 309 -0.15 16.77 -10.23
C THR A 309 1.13 16.33 -10.91
N ALA A 310 1.08 15.22 -11.61
CA ALA A 310 2.23 14.66 -12.32
C ALA A 310 1.78 13.75 -13.48
N TYR A 311 2.65 13.58 -14.47
CA TYR A 311 2.45 12.69 -15.63
C TYR A 311 1.17 12.96 -16.42
N GLY A 312 0.65 14.22 -16.38
CA GLY A 312 -0.60 14.62 -17.05
C GLY A 312 -1.88 14.27 -16.27
N TYR A 313 -1.75 13.79 -15.02
CA TYR A 313 -2.86 13.49 -14.12
C TYR A 313 -2.96 14.55 -13.03
N ILE A 314 -4.12 15.21 -12.92
CA ILE A 314 -4.38 16.25 -11.93
C ILE A 314 -4.51 15.64 -10.53
N SER A 315 -3.95 16.30 -9.52
CA SER A 315 -4.14 15.96 -8.11
C SER A 315 -5.43 16.58 -7.55
N VAL A 316 -5.87 16.12 -6.39
CA VAL A 316 -7.05 16.70 -5.72
C VAL A 316 -6.82 18.16 -5.32
N ASN A 317 -5.60 18.52 -4.94
CA ASN A 317 -5.29 19.87 -4.49
C ASN A 317 -5.39 20.89 -5.63
N ASP A 318 -4.86 20.54 -6.81
CA ASP A 318 -4.94 21.40 -7.99
C ASP A 318 -6.37 21.44 -8.55
N PHE A 319 -7.06 20.29 -8.55
CA PHE A 319 -8.46 20.22 -8.98
C PHE A 319 -9.40 21.11 -8.17
N LEU A 320 -9.23 21.16 -6.83
CA LEU A 320 -10.07 22.00 -5.95
C LEU A 320 -9.72 23.50 -6.03
N THR A 321 -8.54 23.86 -6.54
CA THR A 321 -8.14 25.27 -6.71
C THR A 321 -8.56 25.86 -8.04
N GLU A 322 -8.85 25.02 -9.04
CA GLU A 322 -9.28 25.47 -10.35
C GLU A 322 -10.81 25.66 -10.48
N TYR A 323 -11.60 25.16 -9.51
CA TYR A 323 -13.07 25.17 -9.45
C TYR A 323 -13.61 25.51 -8.06
#